data_8f8f8a2b5c10fae118236fe544639cc7
#
_entry.id   8f8f8a2b5c10fae118236fe544639cc7
#
_cell.length_a   1.000
_cell.length_b   1.000
_cell.length_c   1.000
_cell.angle_alpha   90.00
_cell.angle_beta   90.00
_cell.angle_gamma   90.00
#
_symmetry.space_group_name_H-M   'P 1'
#
loop_
_entity.id
_entity.type
_entity.pdbx_description
1 polymer ?
#
loop_
_entity_poly.entity_id
_entity_poly.type
_entity_poly.pdbx_seq_one_letter_code
_entity_poly.pdbx_strand_id
1 'polypeptide(L)'
;MNRFDWQAQLAKCHASFPAATHKPVIAITGNYGEGNCKLAQTYYKSVEKAGGVPIIMPPSAQTDTIINTLEHIDGLLISGGSDFNPLFAGEQPVVKLGGINAERDLAELLTIRLAYDRQIPMLAICRGIQALAMALDGHVEQDISHRAQVKHSQDADRSEPTHSVKIVPDSILGSLYADTLKDNDGILYVNSFHHQAVDHCGPRFRTTAESADGIIEAIESREYKSIIGVQWHPECLVDGAPLFQWLVKESEHFYQACKLHERIITLDTHCDTPMFFPQGVDFGSRDKKILVDLHKMTEGHQDATIMVAYLPQPKPGEDFPSIVDFDVKNPTEYADLIFDKIETMVANNKSYLSIARTPADLYANKKKGLKSIMLGIENGLAINGDLRKLRHFAERGIVYMTLCHNGDNDICDSARGCNTHGGVSDFGQQVIRKMNKLGIMVDMSHAGERSFYDALDISQQPIVCSHSSCRALCDHPRNLTDDQMRQLAAKGGVMQVTLYNGFLCKDGEATVLDALAHLDHAINIMGIDHVGLGSDFDGDGGIRGLSCSSEMINFTRHLMAKRYSERDIQKIWGRNFLRIMKQVQSAKS
;
A
#
# COMPACT_ATOMS: atom_id res chain seq x y z
N MET A 1 -19.37 -8.21 56.27
CA MET A 1 -19.04 -8.24 54.82
C MET A 1 -19.98 -7.30 54.10
N ASN A 2 -19.48 -6.22 53.52
CA ASN A 2 -20.31 -5.37 52.65
C ASN A 2 -20.75 -6.22 51.46
N ARG A 3 -22.06 -6.34 51.22
CA ARG A 3 -22.60 -6.98 50.04
C ARG A 3 -22.07 -6.24 48.81
N PHE A 4 -21.62 -6.96 47.78
CA PHE A 4 -21.25 -6.37 46.50
C PHE A 4 -22.48 -5.66 45.90
N ASP A 5 -22.34 -4.36 45.62
CA ASP A 5 -23.44 -3.53 45.11
C ASP A 5 -23.34 -3.38 43.58
N TRP A 6 -24.08 -4.23 42.87
CA TRP A 6 -24.18 -4.20 41.43
C TRP A 6 -24.73 -2.88 40.90
N GLN A 7 -25.71 -2.28 41.61
CA GLN A 7 -26.32 -1.01 41.17
C GLN A 7 -25.29 0.11 41.20
N ALA A 8 -24.49 0.19 42.23
CA ALA A 8 -23.40 1.16 42.33
C ALA A 8 -22.33 0.93 41.25
N GLN A 9 -22.02 -0.32 40.89
CA GLN A 9 -21.08 -0.61 39.79
C GLN A 9 -21.66 -0.25 38.43
N LEU A 10 -22.91 -0.63 38.16
CA LEU A 10 -23.60 -0.26 36.92
C LEU A 10 -23.76 1.26 36.75
N ALA A 11 -24.05 1.96 37.87
CA ALA A 11 -24.10 3.42 37.87
C ALA A 11 -22.77 4.07 37.45
N LYS A 12 -21.61 3.48 37.85
CA LYS A 12 -20.30 3.93 37.38
C LYS A 12 -20.12 3.70 35.88
N CYS A 13 -20.56 2.56 35.36
CA CYS A 13 -20.50 2.28 33.90
C CYS A 13 -21.38 3.26 33.10
N HIS A 14 -22.50 3.69 33.66
CA HIS A 14 -23.45 4.60 33.01
C HIS A 14 -23.24 6.08 33.39
N ALA A 15 -22.24 6.40 34.24
CA ALA A 15 -21.98 7.77 34.69
C ALA A 15 -21.47 8.69 33.57
N SER A 16 -20.88 8.12 32.53
CA SER A 16 -20.52 8.85 31.31
C SER A 16 -21.37 8.37 30.14
N PHE A 17 -21.79 9.30 29.30
CA PHE A 17 -22.40 8.96 28.02
C PHE A 17 -21.40 8.12 27.20
N PRO A 18 -21.84 7.08 26.47
CA PRO A 18 -20.93 6.31 25.63
C PRO A 18 -20.13 7.25 24.74
N ALA A 19 -18.81 7.16 24.79
CA ALA A 19 -17.96 7.97 23.96
C ALA A 19 -18.32 7.71 22.48
N ALA A 20 -18.60 8.78 21.75
CA ALA A 20 -18.83 8.70 20.31
C ALA A 20 -17.54 8.38 19.53
N THR A 21 -16.39 8.39 20.20
CA THR A 21 -15.08 8.10 19.62
C THR A 21 -14.71 6.62 19.77
N HIS A 22 -14.32 6.03 18.65
CA HIS A 22 -13.70 4.70 18.64
C HIS A 22 -12.43 4.69 19.48
N LYS A 23 -12.19 3.59 20.20
CA LYS A 23 -10.92 3.30 20.84
C LYS A 23 -10.28 2.14 20.11
N PRO A 24 -9.00 2.24 19.68
CA PRO A 24 -8.35 1.19 18.93
C PRO A 24 -8.37 -0.16 19.65
N VAL A 25 -8.76 -1.19 18.92
CA VAL A 25 -8.77 -2.58 19.39
C VAL A 25 -7.43 -3.21 19.09
N ILE A 26 -6.68 -3.57 20.12
CA ILE A 26 -5.34 -4.15 20.02
C ILE A 26 -5.40 -5.64 20.38
N ALA A 27 -5.20 -6.50 19.37
CA ALA A 27 -5.01 -7.92 19.64
C ALA A 27 -3.62 -8.16 20.24
N ILE A 28 -3.55 -9.00 21.28
CA ILE A 28 -2.31 -9.40 21.93
C ILE A 28 -2.18 -10.90 21.79
N THR A 29 -1.08 -11.39 21.20
CA THR A 29 -0.87 -12.83 21.03
C THR A 29 -0.71 -13.50 22.40
N GLY A 30 -1.55 -14.51 22.64
CA GLY A 30 -1.50 -15.29 23.87
C GLY A 30 -0.37 -16.30 23.88
N ASN A 31 0.23 -16.54 25.04
CA ASN A 31 1.14 -17.66 25.25
C ASN A 31 0.34 -18.95 25.49
N TYR A 32 0.92 -20.08 25.13
CA TYR A 32 0.31 -21.39 25.34
C TYR A 32 1.12 -22.20 26.36
N GLY A 33 0.44 -22.89 27.26
CA GLY A 33 1.09 -23.78 28.22
C GLY A 33 0.07 -24.54 29.05
N GLU A 34 0.35 -25.84 29.32
CA GLU A 34 -0.51 -26.72 30.14
C GLU A 34 -1.97 -26.78 29.63
N GLY A 35 -2.18 -26.72 28.33
CA GLY A 35 -3.53 -26.72 27.73
C GLY A 35 -4.31 -25.40 27.90
N ASN A 36 -3.65 -24.30 28.29
CA ASN A 36 -4.28 -23.02 28.55
C ASN A 36 -3.63 -21.91 27.69
N CYS A 37 -4.44 -20.95 27.21
CA CYS A 37 -3.95 -19.68 26.74
C CYS A 37 -3.66 -18.76 27.93
N LYS A 38 -2.43 -18.23 28.02
CA LYS A 38 -1.96 -17.39 29.13
C LYS A 38 -1.40 -16.07 28.59
N LEU A 39 -1.60 -14.96 29.30
CA LEU A 39 -0.99 -13.67 29.03
C LEU A 39 -0.64 -12.95 30.31
N ALA A 40 0.58 -12.41 30.44
CA ALA A 40 0.95 -11.58 31.57
C ALA A 40 0.13 -10.27 31.57
N GLN A 41 -0.35 -9.90 32.77
CA GLN A 41 -1.22 -8.72 32.91
C GLN A 41 -0.55 -7.40 32.51
N THR A 42 0.78 -7.32 32.53
CA THR A 42 1.54 -6.14 32.15
C THR A 42 1.28 -5.72 30.70
N TYR A 43 1.13 -6.65 29.76
CA TYR A 43 0.82 -6.36 28.36
C TYR A 43 -0.52 -5.65 28.20
N TYR A 44 -1.63 -6.27 28.66
CA TYR A 44 -2.95 -5.67 28.47
C TYR A 44 -3.16 -4.40 29.28
N LYS A 45 -2.56 -4.31 30.49
CA LYS A 45 -2.60 -3.07 31.30
C LYS A 45 -1.83 -1.91 30.62
N SER A 46 -0.73 -2.19 29.94
CA SER A 46 0.01 -1.16 29.19
C SER A 46 -0.81 -0.63 27.99
N VAL A 47 -1.51 -1.52 27.28
CA VAL A 47 -2.45 -1.11 26.22
C VAL A 47 -3.60 -0.27 26.77
N GLU A 48 -4.23 -0.69 27.88
CA GLU A 48 -5.30 0.07 28.56
C GLU A 48 -4.84 1.46 29.00
N LYS A 49 -3.63 1.55 29.61
CA LYS A 49 -3.03 2.84 30.01
C LYS A 49 -2.75 3.76 28.83
N ALA A 50 -2.40 3.19 27.68
CA ALA A 50 -2.19 3.93 26.46
C ALA A 50 -3.51 4.36 25.77
N GLY A 51 -4.68 3.89 26.26
CA GLY A 51 -6.00 4.25 25.75
C GLY A 51 -6.60 3.26 24.75
N GLY A 52 -5.93 2.15 24.45
CA GLY A 52 -6.43 1.07 23.60
C GLY A 52 -7.36 0.10 24.32
N VAL A 53 -8.05 -0.75 23.57
CA VAL A 53 -8.88 -1.84 24.04
C VAL A 53 -8.16 -3.17 23.77
N PRO A 54 -7.58 -3.83 24.78
CA PRO A 54 -6.86 -5.08 24.58
C PRO A 54 -7.83 -6.26 24.40
N ILE A 55 -7.55 -7.12 23.42
CA ILE A 55 -8.15 -8.45 23.31
C ILE A 55 -7.05 -9.51 23.25
N ILE A 56 -7.27 -10.67 23.84
CA ILE A 56 -6.31 -11.78 23.80
C ILE A 56 -6.62 -12.64 22.60
N MET A 57 -5.67 -12.75 21.67
CA MET A 57 -5.74 -13.65 20.54
C MET A 57 -5.19 -15.03 20.92
N PRO A 58 -6.01 -16.09 20.86
CA PRO A 58 -5.51 -17.44 21.21
C PRO A 58 -4.51 -17.92 20.14
N PRO A 59 -3.56 -18.78 20.49
CA PRO A 59 -2.58 -19.36 19.55
C PRO A 59 -3.25 -20.44 18.67
N SER A 60 -4.10 -20.03 17.76
CA SER A 60 -4.81 -20.88 16.80
C SER A 60 -4.27 -20.66 15.40
N ALA A 61 -3.83 -21.73 14.73
CA ALA A 61 -3.40 -21.70 13.34
C ALA A 61 -4.57 -21.89 12.33
N GLN A 62 -5.82 -21.86 12.80
CA GLN A 62 -7.00 -21.93 11.93
C GLN A 62 -7.12 -20.64 11.12
N THR A 63 -7.04 -20.75 9.80
CA THR A 63 -7.01 -19.62 8.88
C THR A 63 -8.18 -18.66 9.06
N ASP A 64 -9.41 -19.21 9.15
CA ASP A 64 -10.61 -18.39 9.33
C ASP A 64 -10.58 -17.62 10.67
N THR A 65 -10.06 -18.23 11.74
CA THR A 65 -9.91 -17.56 13.03
C THR A 65 -8.94 -16.40 12.94
N ILE A 66 -7.78 -16.59 12.28
CA ILE A 66 -6.78 -15.55 12.11
C ILE A 66 -7.36 -14.41 11.27
N ILE A 67 -7.89 -14.71 10.06
CA ILE A 67 -8.41 -13.70 9.14
C ILE A 67 -9.53 -12.90 9.79
N ASN A 68 -10.54 -13.57 10.38
CA ASN A 68 -11.64 -12.86 11.02
C ASN A 68 -11.18 -12.01 12.22
N THR A 69 -10.16 -12.46 12.97
CA THR A 69 -9.60 -11.62 14.03
C THR A 69 -8.96 -10.36 13.45
N LEU A 70 -8.15 -10.49 12.38
CA LEU A 70 -7.46 -9.37 11.75
C LEU A 70 -8.43 -8.34 11.13
N GLU A 71 -9.60 -8.77 10.66
CA GLU A 71 -10.65 -7.87 10.14
C GLU A 71 -11.38 -7.05 11.25
N HIS A 72 -11.15 -7.39 12.53
CA HIS A 72 -11.83 -6.75 13.67
C HIS A 72 -10.89 -6.04 14.64
N ILE A 73 -9.61 -5.93 14.30
CA ILE A 73 -8.61 -5.24 15.12
C ILE A 73 -8.00 -4.06 14.37
N ASP A 74 -7.47 -3.12 15.14
CA ASP A 74 -6.82 -1.93 14.63
C ASP A 74 -5.30 -1.98 14.81
N GLY A 75 -4.80 -2.87 15.67
CA GLY A 75 -3.39 -3.08 15.92
C GLY A 75 -3.08 -4.45 16.52
N LEU A 76 -1.83 -4.86 16.42
CA LEU A 76 -1.34 -6.15 16.90
C LEU A 76 -0.12 -5.97 17.81
N LEU A 77 -0.20 -6.55 19.01
CA LEU A 77 0.92 -6.66 19.95
C LEU A 77 1.35 -8.13 20.00
N ILE A 78 2.59 -8.40 19.64
CA ILE A 78 3.19 -9.74 19.63
C ILE A 78 3.96 -9.89 20.95
N SER A 79 3.47 -10.74 21.84
CA SER A 79 3.99 -10.86 23.19
C SER A 79 5.26 -11.72 23.29
N GLY A 80 6.01 -11.56 24.37
CA GLY A 80 7.14 -12.41 24.73
C GLY A 80 6.74 -13.86 25.03
N GLY A 81 7.69 -14.75 25.24
CA GLY A 81 7.43 -16.17 25.54
C GLY A 81 8.65 -17.07 25.48
N SER A 82 8.40 -18.38 25.33
CA SER A 82 9.40 -19.43 25.16
C SER A 82 10.09 -19.35 23.78
N ASP A 83 11.13 -20.14 23.59
CA ASP A 83 11.90 -20.17 22.34
C ASP A 83 11.07 -20.61 21.13
N PHE A 84 11.57 -20.26 19.95
CA PHE A 84 11.02 -20.73 18.68
C PHE A 84 11.49 -22.14 18.35
N ASN A 85 10.62 -22.91 17.70
CA ASN A 85 11.03 -24.15 17.06
C ASN A 85 11.91 -23.84 15.84
N PRO A 86 13.22 -24.17 15.86
CA PRO A 86 14.16 -23.84 14.80
C PRO A 86 13.85 -24.54 13.46
N LEU A 87 13.01 -25.58 13.47
CA LEU A 87 12.57 -26.23 12.23
C LEU A 87 11.76 -25.28 11.31
N PHE A 88 11.16 -24.22 11.84
CA PHE A 88 10.53 -23.19 11.00
C PHE A 88 11.54 -22.36 10.21
N ALA A 89 12.81 -22.31 10.68
CA ALA A 89 13.93 -21.73 9.94
C ALA A 89 14.72 -22.77 9.11
N GLY A 90 14.30 -24.04 9.14
CA GLY A 90 15.03 -25.14 8.50
C GLY A 90 16.29 -25.59 9.25
N GLU A 91 16.41 -25.27 10.53
CA GLU A 91 17.58 -25.52 11.37
C GLU A 91 17.36 -26.67 12.37
N GLN A 92 18.46 -27.29 12.80
CA GLN A 92 18.43 -28.24 13.91
C GLN A 92 18.51 -27.51 15.26
N PRO A 93 17.85 -28.03 16.31
CA PRO A 93 17.89 -27.44 17.64
C PRO A 93 19.29 -27.54 18.25
N VAL A 94 19.79 -26.44 18.82
CA VAL A 94 21.04 -26.43 19.60
C VAL A 94 20.79 -26.97 21.02
N VAL A 95 21.87 -27.43 21.69
CA VAL A 95 21.78 -28.04 23.02
C VAL A 95 21.13 -27.13 24.07
N LYS A 96 21.30 -25.79 23.93
CA LYS A 96 20.79 -24.80 24.87
C LYS A 96 19.40 -24.28 24.52
N LEU A 97 18.76 -24.80 23.46
CA LEU A 97 17.39 -24.44 23.15
C LEU A 97 16.48 -24.70 24.35
N GLY A 98 15.68 -23.72 24.71
CA GLY A 98 14.69 -23.81 25.79
C GLY A 98 13.40 -24.52 25.35
N GLY A 99 12.32 -24.32 26.11
CA GLY A 99 11.01 -24.86 25.74
C GLY A 99 10.44 -24.20 24.49
N ILE A 100 9.92 -25.00 23.56
CA ILE A 100 9.25 -24.57 22.32
C ILE A 100 7.76 -24.89 22.34
N ASN A 101 6.99 -24.15 21.54
CA ASN A 101 5.57 -24.40 21.34
C ASN A 101 5.20 -24.21 19.85
N ALA A 102 5.22 -25.30 19.09
CA ALA A 102 5.02 -25.28 17.64
C ALA A 102 3.62 -24.79 17.22
N GLU A 103 2.57 -24.98 18.04
CA GLU A 103 1.22 -24.47 17.76
C GLU A 103 1.20 -22.94 17.83
N ARG A 104 1.83 -22.37 18.85
CA ARG A 104 1.98 -20.92 18.98
C ARG A 104 2.84 -20.34 17.86
N ASP A 105 3.95 -21.00 17.54
CA ASP A 105 4.88 -20.55 16.52
C ASP A 105 4.17 -20.42 15.15
N LEU A 106 3.48 -21.48 14.72
CA LEU A 106 2.75 -21.44 13.45
C LEU A 106 1.66 -20.37 13.44
N ALA A 107 0.86 -20.29 14.52
CA ALA A 107 -0.20 -19.31 14.65
C ALA A 107 0.32 -17.86 14.56
N GLU A 108 1.42 -17.55 15.25
CA GLU A 108 2.01 -16.20 15.24
C GLU A 108 2.66 -15.88 13.89
N LEU A 109 3.42 -16.79 13.29
CA LEU A 109 4.04 -16.57 11.98
C LEU A 109 3.00 -16.28 10.89
N LEU A 110 1.88 -17.03 10.86
CA LEU A 110 0.77 -16.76 9.96
C LEU A 110 0.08 -15.42 10.26
N THR A 111 -0.19 -15.14 11.53
CA THR A 111 -0.82 -13.88 11.95
C THR A 111 0.01 -12.67 11.55
N ILE A 112 1.33 -12.71 11.78
CA ILE A 112 2.25 -11.61 11.43
C ILE A 112 2.26 -11.38 9.90
N ARG A 113 2.38 -12.44 9.09
CA ARG A 113 2.38 -12.30 7.62
C ARG A 113 1.07 -11.71 7.11
N LEU A 114 -0.08 -12.18 7.61
CA LEU A 114 -1.39 -11.68 7.20
C LEU A 114 -1.67 -10.25 7.71
N ALA A 115 -1.20 -9.90 8.90
CA ALA A 115 -1.28 -8.54 9.43
C ALA A 115 -0.38 -7.57 8.66
N TYR A 116 0.84 -8.02 8.27
CA TYR A 116 1.77 -7.26 7.46
C TYR A 116 1.17 -6.89 6.09
N ASP A 117 0.53 -7.85 5.42
CA ASP A 117 -0.12 -7.62 4.13
C ASP A 117 -1.30 -6.64 4.24
N ARG A 118 -1.98 -6.60 5.38
CA ARG A 118 -3.10 -5.68 5.69
C ARG A 118 -2.66 -4.31 6.23
N GLN A 119 -1.37 -4.06 6.36
CA GLN A 119 -0.82 -2.83 6.91
C GLN A 119 -1.22 -2.54 8.38
N ILE A 120 -1.60 -3.57 9.14
CA ILE A 120 -1.98 -3.44 10.54
C ILE A 120 -0.73 -3.03 11.35
N PRO A 121 -0.80 -1.96 12.16
CA PRO A 121 0.30 -1.57 13.03
C PRO A 121 0.70 -2.67 14.01
N MET A 122 2.01 -2.89 14.19
CA MET A 122 2.52 -3.96 15.03
C MET A 122 3.58 -3.46 16.01
N LEU A 123 3.47 -3.91 17.28
CA LEU A 123 4.53 -3.82 18.29
C LEU A 123 4.90 -5.24 18.71
N ALA A 124 6.16 -5.61 18.56
CA ALA A 124 6.67 -6.95 18.88
C ALA A 124 7.67 -6.87 20.05
N ILE A 125 7.49 -7.70 21.08
CA ILE A 125 8.24 -7.62 22.34
C ILE A 125 8.94 -8.95 22.65
N CYS A 126 10.24 -8.91 22.90
CA CYS A 126 11.11 -10.02 23.29
C CYS A 126 11.04 -11.17 22.24
N ARG A 127 10.43 -12.32 22.56
CA ARG A 127 10.16 -13.36 21.56
C ARG A 127 9.37 -12.81 20.36
N GLY A 128 8.56 -11.76 20.57
CA GLY A 128 7.78 -11.13 19.50
C GLY A 128 8.64 -10.52 18.39
N ILE A 129 9.76 -9.85 18.71
CA ILE A 129 10.69 -9.33 17.67
C ILE A 129 11.30 -10.48 16.87
N GLN A 130 11.58 -11.60 17.53
CA GLN A 130 12.09 -12.81 16.88
C GLN A 130 11.05 -13.43 15.94
N ALA A 131 9.78 -13.51 16.38
CA ALA A 131 8.66 -13.93 15.54
C ALA A 131 8.49 -13.03 14.33
N LEU A 132 8.58 -11.71 14.54
CA LEU A 132 8.48 -10.71 13.50
C LEU A 132 9.58 -10.87 12.44
N ALA A 133 10.83 -11.05 12.86
CA ALA A 133 11.96 -11.28 11.95
C ALA A 133 11.76 -12.59 11.17
N MET A 134 11.49 -13.72 11.85
CA MET A 134 11.29 -15.02 11.20
C MET A 134 10.12 -15.03 10.22
N ALA A 135 8.99 -14.39 10.57
CA ALA A 135 7.84 -14.33 9.69
C ALA A 135 8.14 -13.59 8.38
N LEU A 136 9.10 -12.68 8.37
CA LEU A 136 9.35 -11.71 7.29
C LEU A 136 10.78 -11.77 6.75
N ASP A 137 11.29 -13.01 6.62
CA ASP A 137 12.53 -13.36 5.94
C ASP A 137 13.81 -12.94 6.67
N GLY A 138 13.73 -12.74 8.00
CA GLY A 138 14.85 -12.60 8.91
C GLY A 138 15.26 -13.92 9.57
N HIS A 139 16.22 -13.85 10.48
CA HIS A 139 16.80 -15.00 11.18
C HIS A 139 16.99 -14.72 12.68
N VAL A 140 16.87 -15.77 13.50
CA VAL A 140 17.02 -15.74 14.95
C VAL A 140 18.11 -16.69 15.38
N GLU A 141 19.11 -16.17 16.07
CA GLU A 141 20.15 -16.97 16.69
C GLU A 141 19.61 -17.68 17.92
N GLN A 142 19.73 -19.03 17.93
CA GLN A 142 19.12 -19.87 18.96
C GLN A 142 19.79 -19.77 20.34
N ASP A 143 21.04 -19.28 20.45
CA ASP A 143 21.74 -19.04 21.71
C ASP A 143 22.90 -18.08 21.53
N ILE A 144 22.77 -16.86 22.06
CA ILE A 144 23.79 -15.80 21.98
C ILE A 144 24.93 -15.95 23.00
N SER A 145 24.86 -16.92 23.92
CA SER A 145 25.80 -17.02 25.07
C SER A 145 27.25 -17.21 24.66
N HIS A 146 27.51 -17.67 23.43
CA HIS A 146 28.87 -17.88 22.92
C HIS A 146 29.56 -16.58 22.51
N ARG A 147 28.83 -15.48 22.25
CA ARG A 147 29.36 -14.18 21.84
C ARG A 147 28.93 -13.01 22.73
N ALA A 148 27.93 -13.18 23.54
CA ALA A 148 27.44 -12.14 24.45
C ALA A 148 28.51 -11.75 25.48
N GLN A 149 28.76 -10.44 25.64
CA GLN A 149 29.61 -9.86 26.65
C GLN A 149 28.83 -9.09 27.71
N VAL A 150 27.54 -8.89 27.45
CA VAL A 150 26.56 -8.30 28.37
C VAL A 150 25.60 -9.41 28.83
N LYS A 151 25.09 -9.31 30.04
CA LYS A 151 24.12 -10.27 30.57
C LYS A 151 22.72 -9.97 30.06
N HIS A 152 22.24 -10.74 29.07
CA HIS A 152 20.92 -10.59 28.45
C HIS A 152 19.78 -11.35 29.17
N SER A 153 20.11 -12.11 30.22
CA SER A 153 19.12 -12.74 31.10
C SER A 153 19.41 -12.33 32.55
N GLN A 154 18.75 -11.25 32.98
CA GLN A 154 19.02 -10.64 34.28
C GLN A 154 18.45 -11.46 35.47
N ASP A 155 19.16 -11.35 36.60
CA ASP A 155 18.68 -11.84 37.90
C ASP A 155 18.24 -10.65 38.78
N ALA A 156 17.29 -9.86 38.28
CA ALA A 156 16.73 -8.69 38.93
C ALA A 156 15.22 -8.63 38.70
N ASP A 157 14.52 -7.74 39.40
CA ASP A 157 13.11 -7.49 39.14
C ASP A 157 12.91 -7.07 37.69
N ARG A 158 11.74 -7.41 37.12
CA ARG A 158 11.44 -7.08 35.74
C ARG A 158 11.35 -5.59 35.44
N SER A 159 11.13 -4.78 36.48
CA SER A 159 11.09 -3.31 36.37
C SER A 159 12.47 -2.66 36.40
N GLU A 160 13.56 -3.41 36.70
CA GLU A 160 14.91 -2.87 36.78
C GLU A 160 15.61 -2.91 35.40
N PRO A 161 16.06 -1.77 34.85
CA PRO A 161 16.94 -1.75 33.69
C PRO A 161 18.33 -2.30 34.08
N THR A 162 18.91 -3.18 33.26
CA THR A 162 20.17 -3.85 33.60
C THR A 162 21.28 -3.69 32.56
N HIS A 163 20.95 -3.28 31.35
CA HIS A 163 21.96 -2.92 30.34
C HIS A 163 21.50 -1.76 29.47
N SER A 164 22.43 -1.25 28.67
CA SER A 164 22.20 -0.13 27.76
C SER A 164 22.04 -0.61 26.32
N VAL A 165 21.21 0.13 25.56
CA VAL A 165 21.09 0.00 24.11
C VAL A 165 21.34 1.35 23.45
N LYS A 166 22.04 1.35 22.31
CA LYS A 166 22.27 2.54 21.52
C LYS A 166 21.19 2.63 20.44
N ILE A 167 20.43 3.72 20.43
CA ILE A 167 19.32 3.94 19.51
C ILE A 167 19.79 4.73 18.28
N VAL A 168 19.30 4.35 17.09
CA VAL A 168 19.52 5.09 15.85
C VAL A 168 18.65 6.36 15.87
N PRO A 169 19.24 7.58 15.76
CA PRO A 169 18.50 8.84 15.95
C PRO A 169 17.35 9.08 14.97
N ASP A 170 17.54 8.71 13.68
CA ASP A 170 16.56 8.88 12.60
C ASP A 170 15.57 7.72 12.49
N SER A 171 15.33 7.04 13.62
CA SER A 171 14.34 5.96 13.73
C SER A 171 13.04 6.44 14.38
N ILE A 172 11.98 5.63 14.22
CA ILE A 172 10.73 5.85 14.98
C ILE A 172 11.05 5.77 16.47
N LEU A 173 11.83 4.76 16.87
CA LEU A 173 12.25 4.58 18.26
C LEU A 173 13.04 5.79 18.78
N GLY A 174 13.97 6.32 17.96
CA GLY A 174 14.70 7.56 18.25
C GLY A 174 13.79 8.76 18.50
N SER A 175 12.74 8.87 17.69
CA SER A 175 11.73 9.94 17.84
C SER A 175 10.88 9.78 19.11
N LEU A 176 10.53 8.56 19.48
CA LEU A 176 9.71 8.26 20.67
C LEU A 176 10.45 8.57 21.98
N TYR A 177 11.77 8.42 22.01
CA TYR A 177 12.62 8.65 23.17
C TYR A 177 13.52 9.87 23.04
N ALA A 178 13.22 10.80 22.13
CA ALA A 178 14.10 11.92 21.77
C ALA A 178 14.61 12.72 22.98
N ASP A 179 13.77 13.04 23.96
CA ASP A 179 14.16 13.78 25.17
C ASP A 179 15.12 12.95 26.04
N THR A 180 14.83 11.67 26.27
CA THR A 180 15.70 10.76 27.06
C THR A 180 17.06 10.57 26.38
N LEU A 181 17.07 10.39 25.07
CA LEU A 181 18.29 10.13 24.28
C LEU A 181 19.20 11.33 24.19
N LYS A 182 18.64 12.55 24.16
CA LYS A 182 19.41 13.81 24.14
C LYS A 182 20.26 13.98 25.38
N ASP A 183 19.73 13.56 26.52
CA ASP A 183 20.42 13.69 27.82
C ASP A 183 21.39 12.52 28.09
N ASN A 184 21.35 11.45 27.28
CA ASN A 184 22.10 10.20 27.49
C ASN A 184 22.94 9.76 26.26
N ASP A 185 23.40 10.67 25.43
CA ASP A 185 24.25 10.38 24.25
C ASP A 185 23.68 9.29 23.30
N GLY A 186 22.36 9.24 23.16
CA GLY A 186 21.67 8.27 22.32
C GLY A 186 21.49 6.88 22.96
N ILE A 187 21.67 6.78 24.27
CA ILE A 187 21.57 5.54 25.04
C ILE A 187 20.25 5.47 25.80
N LEU A 188 19.59 4.31 25.72
CA LEU A 188 18.44 3.93 26.55
C LEU A 188 18.85 2.75 27.44
N TYR A 189 18.41 2.77 28.71
CA TYR A 189 18.63 1.65 29.62
C TYR A 189 17.39 0.75 29.64
N VAL A 190 17.58 -0.57 29.49
CA VAL A 190 16.50 -1.55 29.32
C VAL A 190 16.68 -2.77 30.23
N ASN A 191 15.57 -3.48 30.48
CA ASN A 191 15.58 -4.79 31.12
C ASN A 191 15.83 -5.90 30.08
N SER A 192 16.23 -7.10 30.52
CA SER A 192 16.58 -8.16 29.58
C SER A 192 16.35 -9.55 30.14
N PHE A 193 15.61 -10.39 29.38
CA PHE A 193 15.22 -11.75 29.78
C PHE A 193 15.26 -12.71 28.57
N HIS A 194 16.36 -12.72 27.81
CA HIS A 194 16.48 -13.55 26.62
C HIS A 194 17.88 -14.18 26.52
N HIS A 195 17.98 -15.28 25.81
CA HIS A 195 19.22 -15.91 25.36
C HIS A 195 19.24 -16.17 23.86
N GLN A 196 18.11 -15.89 23.19
CA GLN A 196 17.97 -15.84 21.74
C GLN A 196 17.86 -14.38 21.29
N ALA A 197 18.32 -14.07 20.10
CA ALA A 197 18.17 -12.73 19.50
C ALA A 197 18.04 -12.80 17.99
N VAL A 198 17.51 -11.74 17.41
CA VAL A 198 17.60 -11.53 15.95
C VAL A 198 19.05 -11.26 15.61
N ASP A 199 19.65 -12.01 14.69
CA ASP A 199 20.97 -11.75 14.13
C ASP A 199 20.91 -11.14 12.73
N HIS A 200 19.81 -11.39 12.02
CA HIS A 200 19.52 -10.79 10.73
C HIS A 200 18.03 -10.41 10.63
N CYS A 201 17.74 -9.12 10.53
CA CYS A 201 16.36 -8.63 10.54
C CYS A 201 15.59 -8.82 9.20
N GLY A 202 16.25 -9.34 8.16
CA GLY A 202 15.67 -9.50 6.82
C GLY A 202 15.61 -8.20 6.01
N PRO A 203 15.17 -8.27 4.74
CA PRO A 203 15.22 -7.12 3.81
C PRO A 203 14.18 -6.04 4.12
N ARG A 204 13.14 -6.37 4.89
CA ARG A 204 11.99 -5.49 5.16
C ARG A 204 12.17 -4.61 6.39
N PHE A 205 13.20 -4.90 7.19
CA PHE A 205 13.50 -4.18 8.42
C PHE A 205 14.89 -3.58 8.40
N ARG A 206 15.12 -2.64 9.31
CA ARG A 206 16.44 -2.13 9.68
C ARG A 206 16.63 -2.26 11.18
N THR A 207 17.85 -2.49 11.61
CA THR A 207 18.23 -2.42 13.02
C THR A 207 18.17 -0.97 13.49
N THR A 208 17.53 -0.72 14.63
CA THR A 208 17.34 0.61 15.22
C THR A 208 17.83 0.72 16.66
N ALA A 209 18.18 -0.41 17.28
CA ALA A 209 18.91 -0.43 18.54
C ALA A 209 19.83 -1.64 18.62
N GLU A 210 20.99 -1.45 19.23
CA GLU A 210 21.97 -2.50 19.54
C GLU A 210 22.51 -2.32 20.95
N SER A 211 22.78 -3.45 21.65
CA SER A 211 23.51 -3.47 22.90
C SER A 211 25.00 -3.23 22.70
N ALA A 212 25.75 -3.04 23.79
CA ALA A 212 27.19 -2.76 23.75
C ALA A 212 28.05 -3.87 23.11
N ASP A 213 27.53 -5.10 23.06
CA ASP A 213 28.16 -6.27 22.44
C ASP A 213 27.59 -6.60 21.05
N GLY A 214 26.82 -5.67 20.45
CA GLY A 214 26.33 -5.77 19.08
C GLY A 214 25.15 -6.75 18.90
N ILE A 215 24.45 -7.09 19.96
CA ILE A 215 23.18 -7.83 19.85
C ILE A 215 22.08 -6.87 19.37
N ILE A 216 21.30 -7.28 18.37
CA ILE A 216 20.15 -6.50 17.88
C ILE A 216 19.07 -6.47 18.96
N GLU A 217 18.72 -5.26 19.39
CA GLU A 217 17.74 -5.00 20.44
C GLU A 217 16.47 -4.34 19.91
N ALA A 218 16.48 -3.72 18.73
CA ALA A 218 15.28 -3.26 18.07
C ALA A 218 15.39 -3.25 16.55
N ILE A 219 14.25 -3.48 15.90
CA ILE A 219 14.07 -3.36 14.45
C ILE A 219 12.82 -2.55 14.13
N GLU A 220 12.81 -1.86 12.98
CA GLU A 220 11.63 -1.19 12.44
C GLU A 220 11.51 -1.37 10.93
N SER A 221 10.31 -1.18 10.39
CA SER A 221 10.04 -1.35 8.96
C SER A 221 10.81 -0.33 8.10
N ARG A 222 11.48 -0.82 7.04
CA ARG A 222 12.06 0.01 5.98
C ARG A 222 11.02 0.46 4.94
N GLU A 223 9.83 -0.13 4.97
CA GLU A 223 8.77 0.07 3.99
C GLU A 223 7.69 1.05 4.47
N TYR A 224 8.04 1.94 5.39
CA TYR A 224 7.13 2.97 5.94
C TYR A 224 5.84 2.43 6.56
N LYS A 225 5.85 1.16 6.99
CA LYS A 225 4.76 0.54 7.74
C LYS A 225 4.94 0.82 9.24
N SER A 226 3.86 0.90 9.99
CA SER A 226 3.91 1.11 11.45
C SER A 226 4.23 -0.19 12.17
N ILE A 227 5.48 -0.63 12.09
CA ILE A 227 5.96 -1.88 12.69
C ILE A 227 7.27 -1.63 13.41
N ILE A 228 7.30 -1.94 14.72
CA ILE A 228 8.48 -1.91 15.57
C ILE A 228 8.57 -3.23 16.34
N GLY A 229 9.78 -3.78 16.45
CA GLY A 229 10.11 -4.86 17.36
C GLY A 229 11.19 -4.42 18.35
N VAL A 230 11.05 -4.79 19.63
CA VAL A 230 12.05 -4.56 20.68
C VAL A 230 12.35 -5.87 21.41
N GLN A 231 13.61 -6.10 21.78
CA GLN A 231 14.04 -7.34 22.43
C GLN A 231 13.81 -7.30 23.95
N TRP A 232 13.80 -6.11 24.55
CA TRP A 232 13.50 -5.92 25.97
C TRP A 232 11.99 -5.96 26.26
N HIS A 233 11.61 -5.80 27.54
CA HIS A 233 10.24 -5.85 28.04
C HIS A 233 9.74 -4.46 28.50
N PRO A 234 9.30 -3.59 27.58
CA PRO A 234 8.83 -2.25 27.92
C PRO A 234 7.56 -2.26 28.79
N GLU A 235 6.76 -3.34 28.75
CA GLU A 235 5.56 -3.50 29.57
C GLU A 235 5.84 -3.59 31.07
N CYS A 236 7.11 -3.82 31.44
CA CYS A 236 7.58 -3.88 32.81
C CYS A 236 8.33 -2.62 33.26
N LEU A 237 8.71 -1.74 32.33
CA LEU A 237 9.50 -0.53 32.62
C LEU A 237 8.58 0.70 32.80
N VAL A 238 9.02 1.63 33.66
CA VAL A 238 8.35 2.93 33.84
C VAL A 238 8.37 3.71 32.53
N ASP A 239 9.48 3.70 31.82
CA ASP A 239 9.72 4.42 30.59
C ASP A 239 9.26 3.66 29.32
N GLY A 240 8.56 2.53 29.51
CA GLY A 240 8.03 1.72 28.39
C GLY A 240 6.76 2.29 27.73
N ALA A 241 6.09 3.24 28.37
CA ALA A 241 4.82 3.81 27.91
C ALA A 241 4.84 4.39 26.48
N PRO A 242 5.90 5.06 25.97
CA PRO A 242 5.91 5.63 24.63
C PRO A 242 5.64 4.64 23.52
N LEU A 243 6.11 3.38 23.63
CA LEU A 243 5.88 2.33 22.63
C LEU A 243 4.40 1.92 22.55
N PHE A 244 3.72 1.79 23.67
CA PHE A 244 2.29 1.46 23.70
C PHE A 244 1.42 2.63 23.22
N GLN A 245 1.78 3.85 23.58
CA GLN A 245 1.13 5.06 23.08
C GLN A 245 1.28 5.20 21.56
N TRP A 246 2.46 4.89 21.05
CA TRP A 246 2.73 4.84 19.61
C TRP A 246 1.84 3.78 18.93
N LEU A 247 1.80 2.54 19.44
CA LEU A 247 0.97 1.49 18.86
C LEU A 247 -0.50 1.90 18.81
N VAL A 248 -1.05 2.41 19.92
CA VAL A 248 -2.45 2.85 19.99
C VAL A 248 -2.71 4.00 19.02
N LYS A 249 -1.81 4.98 18.93
CA LYS A 249 -1.93 6.11 17.98
C LYS A 249 -1.90 5.65 16.53
N GLU A 250 -0.96 4.77 16.17
CA GLU A 250 -0.88 4.24 14.80
C GLU A 250 -2.09 3.37 14.45
N SER A 251 -2.62 2.63 15.44
CA SER A 251 -3.85 1.85 15.28
C SER A 251 -5.08 2.74 15.06
N GLU A 252 -5.16 3.89 15.75
CA GLU A 252 -6.21 4.89 15.50
C GLU A 252 -6.11 5.45 14.08
N HIS A 253 -4.90 5.79 13.61
CA HIS A 253 -4.70 6.27 12.25
C HIS A 253 -5.09 5.21 11.21
N PHE A 254 -4.76 3.94 11.45
CA PHE A 254 -5.14 2.82 10.59
C PHE A 254 -6.67 2.67 10.53
N TYR A 255 -7.34 2.63 11.68
CA TYR A 255 -8.79 2.59 11.76
C TYR A 255 -9.45 3.73 10.98
N GLN A 256 -8.98 4.97 11.19
CA GLN A 256 -9.53 6.15 10.51
C GLN A 256 -9.35 6.06 8.99
N ALA A 257 -8.19 5.57 8.52
CA ALA A 257 -7.94 5.37 7.09
C ALA A 257 -8.88 4.31 6.50
N CYS A 258 -9.05 3.16 7.18
CA CYS A 258 -10.00 2.13 6.76
C CYS A 258 -11.44 2.67 6.70
N LYS A 259 -11.87 3.40 7.74
CA LYS A 259 -13.21 4.03 7.77
C LYS A 259 -13.39 5.08 6.70
N LEU A 260 -12.35 5.79 6.33
CA LEU A 260 -12.39 6.73 5.21
C LEU A 260 -12.59 5.97 3.89
N HIS A 261 -11.82 4.89 3.65
CA HIS A 261 -11.94 4.07 2.44
C HIS A 261 -13.34 3.42 2.32
N GLU A 262 -13.99 3.06 3.43
CA GLU A 262 -15.39 2.59 3.39
C GLU A 262 -16.36 3.64 2.81
N ARG A 263 -16.10 4.94 3.04
CA ARG A 263 -16.99 6.05 2.66
C ARG A 263 -16.69 6.67 1.30
N ILE A 264 -15.45 6.61 0.83
CA ILE A 264 -15.02 7.20 -0.45
C ILE A 264 -14.89 6.11 -1.53
N ILE A 265 -14.74 6.51 -2.79
CA ILE A 265 -14.25 5.62 -3.86
C ILE A 265 -12.73 5.75 -3.92
N THR A 266 -12.04 4.62 -3.81
CA THR A 266 -10.61 4.49 -4.02
C THR A 266 -10.37 3.90 -5.40
N LEU A 267 -10.00 4.76 -6.35
CA LEU A 267 -9.76 4.43 -7.75
C LEU A 267 -8.29 4.61 -8.09
N ASP A 268 -7.65 3.55 -8.55
CA ASP A 268 -6.40 3.61 -9.27
C ASP A 268 -6.67 3.76 -10.76
N THR A 269 -6.09 4.79 -11.38
CA THR A 269 -6.46 5.18 -12.74
C THR A 269 -5.64 4.52 -13.84
N HIS A 270 -4.64 3.71 -13.49
CA HIS A 270 -3.83 2.99 -14.48
C HIS A 270 -3.17 1.75 -13.89
N CYS A 271 -3.40 0.60 -14.55
CA CYS A 271 -2.87 -0.69 -14.13
C CYS A 271 -2.67 -1.61 -15.33
N ASP A 272 -1.48 -2.20 -15.43
CA ASP A 272 -1.05 -3.06 -16.53
C ASP A 272 -1.10 -4.57 -16.23
N THR A 273 -1.82 -4.99 -15.20
CA THR A 273 -2.00 -6.42 -14.87
C THR A 273 -2.33 -7.29 -16.08
N PRO A 274 -3.11 -6.82 -17.10
CA PRO A 274 -3.37 -7.61 -18.30
C PRO A 274 -2.13 -8.01 -19.10
N MET A 275 -1.00 -7.32 -18.96
CA MET A 275 0.28 -7.71 -19.59
C MET A 275 0.76 -9.09 -19.14
N PHE A 276 0.34 -9.54 -17.96
CA PHE A 276 0.71 -10.83 -17.39
C PHE A 276 -0.24 -11.99 -17.76
N PHE A 277 -1.32 -11.74 -18.48
CA PHE A 277 -2.26 -12.77 -18.91
C PHE A 277 -1.63 -13.91 -19.74
N PRO A 278 -0.61 -13.67 -20.63
CA PRO A 278 0.09 -14.76 -21.30
C PRO A 278 0.80 -15.72 -20.33
N GLN A 279 1.16 -15.25 -19.14
CA GLN A 279 1.85 -16.04 -18.11
C GLN A 279 0.90 -16.87 -17.22
N GLY A 280 -0.41 -16.84 -17.50
CA GLY A 280 -1.42 -17.62 -16.79
C GLY A 280 -1.63 -17.19 -15.35
N VAL A 281 -1.68 -15.87 -15.09
CA VAL A 281 -1.97 -15.31 -13.76
C VAL A 281 -3.42 -15.54 -13.35
N ASP A 282 -3.67 -15.77 -12.07
CA ASP A 282 -5.00 -15.92 -11.48
C ASP A 282 -5.31 -14.73 -10.57
N PHE A 283 -6.14 -13.82 -11.05
CA PHE A 283 -6.57 -12.64 -10.31
C PHE A 283 -7.43 -12.96 -9.07
N GLY A 284 -8.08 -14.12 -9.05
CA GLY A 284 -8.86 -14.59 -7.90
C GLY A 284 -8.01 -15.12 -6.75
N SER A 285 -6.73 -15.41 -6.99
CA SER A 285 -5.75 -15.86 -6.00
C SER A 285 -4.81 -14.70 -5.63
N ARG A 286 -4.11 -14.83 -4.47
CA ARG A 286 -2.99 -13.93 -4.16
C ARG A 286 -1.76 -14.35 -4.97
N ASP A 287 -1.61 -13.80 -6.17
CA ASP A 287 -0.55 -14.15 -7.12
C ASP A 287 0.70 -13.27 -6.89
N LYS A 288 1.88 -13.88 -6.76
CA LYS A 288 3.16 -13.18 -6.57
C LYS A 288 3.67 -12.48 -7.84
N LYS A 289 3.14 -12.85 -9.01
CA LYS A 289 3.59 -12.33 -10.31
C LYS A 289 3.00 -10.97 -10.64
N ILE A 290 1.90 -10.59 -10.02
CA ILE A 290 1.16 -9.35 -10.27
C ILE A 290 1.02 -8.52 -9.01
N LEU A 291 0.98 -7.21 -9.17
CA LEU A 291 0.87 -6.25 -8.07
C LEU A 291 -0.58 -5.92 -7.70
N VAL A 292 -1.52 -6.27 -8.59
CA VAL A 292 -2.97 -6.08 -8.36
C VAL A 292 -3.68 -7.41 -8.56
N ASP A 293 -4.31 -7.91 -7.51
CA ASP A 293 -5.23 -9.05 -7.52
C ASP A 293 -6.37 -8.82 -6.51
N LEU A 294 -7.35 -9.70 -6.50
CA LEU A 294 -8.54 -9.55 -5.65
C LEU A 294 -8.19 -9.50 -4.15
N HIS A 295 -7.20 -10.30 -3.70
CA HIS A 295 -6.75 -10.29 -2.32
C HIS A 295 -6.05 -8.98 -1.96
N LYS A 296 -5.10 -8.53 -2.80
CA LYS A 296 -4.38 -7.26 -2.58
C LYS A 296 -5.31 -6.06 -2.60
N MET A 297 -6.27 -6.01 -3.55
CA MET A 297 -7.31 -4.97 -3.55
C MET A 297 -8.17 -4.99 -2.27
N THR A 298 -8.41 -6.18 -1.69
CA THR A 298 -9.19 -6.32 -0.45
C THR A 298 -8.37 -5.85 0.75
N GLU A 299 -7.14 -6.31 0.87
CA GLU A 299 -6.20 -5.94 1.94
C GLU A 299 -5.89 -4.44 1.94
N GLY A 300 -5.75 -3.82 0.77
CA GLY A 300 -5.51 -2.37 0.61
C GLY A 300 -6.77 -1.50 0.65
N HIS A 301 -7.95 -2.09 0.88
CA HIS A 301 -9.24 -1.37 0.83
C HIS A 301 -9.45 -0.58 -0.47
N GLN A 302 -8.97 -1.12 -1.60
CA GLN A 302 -9.13 -0.51 -2.93
C GLN A 302 -10.46 -0.94 -3.56
N ASP A 303 -11.24 0.02 -4.07
CA ASP A 303 -12.55 -0.23 -4.68
C ASP A 303 -12.46 -0.52 -6.17
N ALA A 304 -11.55 0.16 -6.88
CA ALA A 304 -11.51 0.11 -8.33
C ALA A 304 -10.10 0.30 -8.90
N THR A 305 -9.88 -0.27 -10.07
CA THR A 305 -8.72 0.02 -10.93
C THR A 305 -9.13 0.07 -12.39
N ILE A 306 -8.41 0.84 -13.19
CA ILE A 306 -8.55 0.84 -14.66
C ILE A 306 -7.48 -0.07 -15.22
N MET A 307 -7.89 -1.22 -15.74
CA MET A 307 -7.02 -2.15 -16.45
C MET A 307 -6.94 -1.77 -17.92
N VAL A 308 -5.74 -1.60 -18.42
CA VAL A 308 -5.54 -1.19 -19.80
C VAL A 308 -5.20 -2.38 -20.72
N ALA A 309 -5.68 -2.29 -21.95
CA ALA A 309 -5.06 -3.00 -23.05
C ALA A 309 -3.82 -2.18 -23.46
N TYR A 310 -2.66 -2.58 -22.94
CA TYR A 310 -1.36 -2.04 -23.32
C TYR A 310 -0.94 -2.60 -24.68
N LEU A 311 -0.61 -1.72 -25.62
CA LEU A 311 -0.10 -2.11 -26.92
C LEU A 311 1.36 -1.64 -27.06
N PRO A 312 2.33 -2.56 -27.15
CA PRO A 312 3.72 -2.18 -27.39
C PRO A 312 3.85 -1.46 -28.72
N GLN A 313 4.71 -0.43 -28.78
CA GLN A 313 4.97 0.30 -30.02
C GLN A 313 6.00 -0.44 -30.86
N PRO A 314 5.67 -0.92 -32.07
CA PRO A 314 6.64 -1.53 -32.98
C PRO A 314 7.76 -0.55 -33.33
N LYS A 315 8.99 -1.02 -33.46
CA LYS A 315 10.08 -0.25 -34.05
C LYS A 315 9.89 -0.13 -35.56
N PRO A 316 10.51 0.86 -36.19
CA PRO A 316 10.47 0.97 -37.64
C PRO A 316 10.88 -0.35 -38.35
N GLY A 317 9.96 -0.91 -39.15
CA GLY A 317 10.16 -2.18 -39.83
C GLY A 317 9.77 -3.46 -39.08
N GLU A 318 9.32 -3.34 -37.84
CA GLU A 318 8.72 -4.47 -37.08
C GLU A 318 7.21 -4.53 -37.33
N ASP A 319 6.68 -5.75 -37.42
CA ASP A 319 5.25 -6.00 -37.53
C ASP A 319 4.66 -6.24 -36.13
N PHE A 320 3.51 -5.61 -35.82
CA PHE A 320 2.88 -5.67 -34.49
C PHE A 320 2.63 -7.12 -34.00
N PRO A 321 2.10 -8.05 -34.83
CA PRO A 321 1.90 -9.44 -34.39
C PRO A 321 3.19 -10.14 -33.90
N SER A 322 4.36 -9.73 -34.39
CA SER A 322 5.63 -10.35 -34.05
C SER A 322 6.19 -9.94 -32.69
N ILE A 323 5.63 -8.89 -32.08
CA ILE A 323 6.13 -8.34 -30.79
C ILE A 323 5.18 -8.55 -29.61
N VAL A 324 4.12 -9.33 -29.80
CA VAL A 324 3.14 -9.67 -28.76
C VAL A 324 3.04 -11.18 -28.56
N ASP A 325 2.71 -11.61 -27.34
CA ASP A 325 2.68 -13.02 -26.95
C ASP A 325 1.38 -13.75 -27.34
N PHE A 326 0.47 -13.09 -28.06
CA PHE A 326 -0.79 -13.68 -28.52
C PHE A 326 -0.84 -13.79 -30.04
N ASP A 327 -1.46 -14.84 -30.56
CA ASP A 327 -1.72 -15.02 -31.99
C ASP A 327 -2.87 -14.09 -32.43
N VAL A 328 -2.49 -12.93 -32.93
CA VAL A 328 -3.39 -11.87 -33.40
C VAL A 328 -2.91 -11.29 -34.72
N LYS A 329 -3.81 -10.76 -35.54
CA LYS A 329 -3.47 -10.23 -36.87
C LYS A 329 -3.10 -8.75 -36.88
N ASN A 330 -3.57 -8.00 -35.90
CA ASN A 330 -3.42 -6.55 -35.86
C ASN A 330 -3.67 -5.99 -34.43
N PRO A 331 -3.31 -4.71 -34.18
CA PRO A 331 -3.47 -4.08 -32.86
C PRO A 331 -4.92 -4.06 -32.33
N THR A 332 -5.92 -3.93 -33.21
CA THR A 332 -7.33 -3.91 -32.77
C THR A 332 -7.74 -5.27 -32.20
N GLU A 333 -7.39 -6.35 -32.90
CA GLU A 333 -7.68 -7.72 -32.46
C GLU A 333 -6.98 -8.06 -31.12
N TYR A 334 -5.76 -7.54 -30.94
CA TYR A 334 -5.06 -7.67 -29.67
C TYR A 334 -5.79 -6.96 -28.53
N ALA A 335 -6.19 -5.71 -28.72
CA ALA A 335 -6.94 -4.96 -27.69
C ALA A 335 -8.28 -5.65 -27.33
N ASP A 336 -9.00 -6.16 -28.34
CA ASP A 336 -10.23 -6.93 -28.12
C ASP A 336 -9.98 -8.21 -27.32
N LEU A 337 -8.92 -8.95 -27.64
CA LEU A 337 -8.53 -10.15 -26.92
C LEU A 337 -8.21 -9.88 -25.44
N ILE A 338 -7.49 -8.79 -25.16
CA ILE A 338 -7.20 -8.36 -23.78
C ILE A 338 -8.50 -8.04 -23.03
N PHE A 339 -9.43 -7.31 -23.65
CA PHE A 339 -10.73 -7.01 -23.04
C PHE A 339 -11.58 -8.25 -22.80
N ASP A 340 -11.59 -9.21 -23.73
CA ASP A 340 -12.27 -10.50 -23.54
C ASP A 340 -11.72 -11.27 -22.35
N LYS A 341 -10.40 -11.24 -22.16
CA LYS A 341 -9.74 -11.85 -21.00
C LYS A 341 -10.07 -11.13 -19.68
N ILE A 342 -10.09 -9.79 -19.67
CA ILE A 342 -10.52 -9.00 -18.50
C ILE A 342 -11.97 -9.33 -18.15
N GLU A 343 -12.88 -9.32 -19.12
CA GLU A 343 -14.29 -9.62 -18.90
C GLU A 343 -14.51 -11.07 -18.42
N THR A 344 -13.75 -12.02 -18.96
CA THR A 344 -13.74 -13.42 -18.49
C THR A 344 -13.23 -13.53 -17.04
N MET A 345 -12.14 -12.84 -16.71
CA MET A 345 -11.60 -12.78 -15.35
C MET A 345 -12.65 -12.23 -14.37
N VAL A 346 -13.34 -11.15 -14.72
CA VAL A 346 -14.40 -10.57 -13.88
C VAL A 346 -15.59 -11.53 -13.76
N ALA A 347 -16.00 -12.19 -14.85
CA ALA A 347 -17.09 -13.17 -14.83
C ALA A 347 -16.78 -14.38 -13.93
N ASN A 348 -15.53 -14.85 -13.93
CA ASN A 348 -15.08 -15.93 -13.04
C ASN A 348 -15.11 -15.53 -11.56
N ASN A 349 -14.99 -14.23 -11.27
CA ASN A 349 -14.97 -13.65 -9.92
C ASN A 349 -16.21 -12.78 -9.61
N LYS A 350 -17.34 -13.03 -10.26
CA LYS A 350 -18.57 -12.19 -10.20
C LYS A 350 -19.16 -11.96 -8.82
N SER A 351 -18.81 -12.78 -7.83
CA SER A 351 -19.21 -12.60 -6.43
C SER A 351 -18.48 -11.44 -5.75
N TYR A 352 -17.37 -10.99 -6.32
CA TYR A 352 -16.46 -9.98 -5.75
C TYR A 352 -16.14 -8.84 -6.71
N LEU A 353 -16.24 -9.07 -8.03
CA LEU A 353 -15.88 -8.14 -9.09
C LEU A 353 -17.05 -7.81 -10.00
N SER A 354 -17.02 -6.60 -10.56
CA SER A 354 -17.93 -6.15 -11.62
C SER A 354 -17.22 -5.17 -12.55
N ILE A 355 -17.58 -5.18 -13.83
CA ILE A 355 -17.16 -4.12 -14.76
C ILE A 355 -17.90 -2.83 -14.42
N ALA A 356 -17.19 -1.70 -14.40
CA ALA A 356 -17.77 -0.38 -14.29
C ALA A 356 -17.42 0.44 -15.54
N ARG A 357 -18.40 1.08 -16.16
CA ARG A 357 -18.25 1.91 -17.37
C ARG A 357 -18.53 3.39 -17.13
N THR A 358 -19.16 3.69 -16.00
CA THR A 358 -19.53 5.04 -15.59
C THR A 358 -19.19 5.28 -14.11
N PRO A 359 -19.08 6.54 -13.67
CA PRO A 359 -18.94 6.83 -12.24
C PRO A 359 -20.09 6.26 -11.40
N ALA A 360 -21.32 6.21 -11.94
CA ALA A 360 -22.48 5.65 -11.22
C ALA A 360 -22.32 4.16 -10.96
N ASP A 361 -21.71 3.41 -11.88
CA ASP A 361 -21.46 1.97 -11.72
C ASP A 361 -20.53 1.70 -10.54
N LEU A 362 -19.46 2.52 -10.35
CA LEU A 362 -18.53 2.39 -9.23
C LEU A 362 -19.26 2.50 -7.89
N TYR A 363 -20.10 3.51 -7.73
CA TYR A 363 -20.89 3.68 -6.50
C TYR A 363 -21.90 2.55 -6.29
N ALA A 364 -22.52 2.08 -7.37
CA ALA A 364 -23.47 0.96 -7.32
C ALA A 364 -22.77 -0.35 -6.94
N ASN A 365 -21.60 -0.62 -7.49
CA ASN A 365 -20.79 -1.80 -7.19
C ASN A 365 -20.29 -1.76 -5.73
N LYS A 366 -19.72 -0.65 -5.29
CA LYS A 366 -19.29 -0.49 -3.89
C LYS A 366 -20.45 -0.73 -2.91
N LYS A 367 -21.63 -0.18 -3.19
CA LYS A 367 -22.82 -0.41 -2.36
C LYS A 367 -23.22 -1.89 -2.26
N LYS A 368 -22.88 -2.70 -3.26
CA LYS A 368 -23.09 -4.16 -3.27
C LYS A 368 -21.92 -4.94 -2.68
N GLY A 369 -20.88 -4.27 -2.19
CA GLY A 369 -19.65 -4.91 -1.71
C GLY A 369 -18.76 -5.47 -2.82
N LEU A 370 -18.96 -5.03 -4.08
CA LEU A 370 -18.16 -5.45 -5.23
C LEU A 370 -17.06 -4.45 -5.53
N LYS A 371 -15.88 -4.95 -5.87
CA LYS A 371 -14.82 -4.16 -6.47
C LYS A 371 -15.07 -3.98 -7.96
N SER A 372 -14.50 -2.94 -8.55
CA SER A 372 -14.76 -2.58 -9.94
C SER A 372 -13.51 -2.63 -10.79
N ILE A 373 -13.65 -3.20 -11.98
CA ILE A 373 -12.65 -3.10 -13.06
C ILE A 373 -13.23 -2.20 -14.14
N MET A 374 -12.44 -1.22 -14.57
CA MET A 374 -12.75 -0.36 -15.70
C MET A 374 -11.77 -0.66 -16.84
N LEU A 375 -12.17 -0.36 -18.09
CA LEU A 375 -11.36 -0.64 -19.27
C LEU A 375 -10.71 0.64 -19.80
N GLY A 376 -9.41 0.59 -20.07
CA GLY A 376 -8.66 1.63 -20.75
C GLY A 376 -7.87 1.07 -21.95
N ILE A 377 -7.42 1.93 -22.82
CA ILE A 377 -6.44 1.59 -23.87
C ILE A 377 -5.18 2.40 -23.61
N GLU A 378 -4.05 1.74 -23.59
CA GLU A 378 -2.75 2.38 -23.61
C GLU A 378 -2.08 2.16 -24.98
N ASN A 379 -1.87 3.25 -25.70
CA ASN A 379 -1.45 3.41 -27.07
C ASN A 379 -2.60 3.35 -28.09
N GLY A 380 -2.90 4.50 -28.70
CA GLY A 380 -3.89 4.67 -29.77
C GLY A 380 -3.63 3.84 -31.03
N LEU A 381 -2.49 3.15 -31.10
CA LEU A 381 -2.23 2.12 -32.10
C LEU A 381 -3.36 1.09 -32.22
N ALA A 382 -4.13 0.89 -31.14
CA ALA A 382 -5.30 0.01 -31.09
C ALA A 382 -6.34 0.28 -32.19
N ILE A 383 -6.49 1.53 -32.62
CA ILE A 383 -7.46 1.85 -33.69
C ILE A 383 -6.95 1.53 -35.10
N ASN A 384 -5.67 1.19 -35.26
CA ASN A 384 -5.06 0.70 -36.48
C ASN A 384 -5.40 1.58 -37.71
N GLY A 385 -5.26 2.89 -37.57
CA GLY A 385 -5.55 3.89 -38.64
C GLY A 385 -7.03 4.05 -39.03
N ASP A 386 -7.97 3.45 -38.29
CA ASP A 386 -9.40 3.48 -38.63
C ASP A 386 -10.26 4.12 -37.51
N LEU A 387 -10.75 5.34 -37.78
CA LEU A 387 -11.65 6.07 -36.88
C LEU A 387 -12.93 5.31 -36.45
N ARG A 388 -13.39 4.32 -37.25
CA ARG A 388 -14.55 3.52 -36.93
C ARG A 388 -14.31 2.63 -35.68
N LYS A 389 -13.04 2.27 -35.44
CA LYS A 389 -12.62 1.48 -34.30
C LYS A 389 -12.79 2.22 -32.96
N LEU A 390 -12.74 3.54 -32.95
CA LEU A 390 -13.10 4.32 -31.76
C LEU A 390 -14.55 4.09 -31.31
N ARG A 391 -15.50 3.96 -32.26
CA ARG A 391 -16.88 3.64 -31.92
C ARG A 391 -16.99 2.21 -31.34
N HIS A 392 -16.30 1.26 -31.93
CA HIS A 392 -16.22 -0.11 -31.42
C HIS A 392 -15.73 -0.15 -29.97
N PHE A 393 -14.62 0.52 -29.66
CA PHE A 393 -14.08 0.57 -28.29
C PHE A 393 -14.97 1.37 -27.34
N ALA A 394 -15.66 2.42 -27.80
CA ALA A 394 -16.67 3.12 -27.01
C ALA A 394 -17.85 2.20 -26.63
N GLU A 395 -18.26 1.30 -27.53
CA GLU A 395 -19.31 0.29 -27.28
C GLU A 395 -18.81 -0.80 -26.33
N ARG A 396 -17.51 -1.16 -26.35
CA ARG A 396 -16.85 -2.01 -25.33
C ARG A 396 -16.86 -1.32 -23.94
N GLY A 397 -16.92 0.01 -23.90
CA GLY A 397 -17.03 0.79 -22.67
C GLY A 397 -15.68 1.24 -22.10
N ILE A 398 -14.69 1.47 -22.96
CA ILE A 398 -13.43 2.10 -22.51
C ILE A 398 -13.68 3.48 -21.94
N VAL A 399 -12.96 3.83 -20.88
CA VAL A 399 -13.11 5.13 -20.21
C VAL A 399 -12.14 6.17 -20.76
N TYR A 400 -10.95 5.75 -21.19
CA TYR A 400 -9.96 6.59 -21.87
C TYR A 400 -9.15 5.80 -22.89
N MET A 401 -8.44 6.54 -23.75
CA MET A 401 -7.37 6.02 -24.59
C MET A 401 -6.17 6.96 -24.52
N THR A 402 -5.01 6.42 -24.14
CA THR A 402 -3.72 7.09 -24.22
C THR A 402 -3.31 7.16 -25.70
N LEU A 403 -3.02 8.37 -26.21
CA LEU A 403 -2.85 8.58 -27.66
C LEU A 403 -1.63 7.88 -28.25
N CYS A 404 -0.54 7.77 -27.49
CA CYS A 404 0.68 7.05 -27.88
C CYS A 404 1.34 6.39 -26.67
N HIS A 405 2.35 5.56 -26.91
CA HIS A 405 3.22 5.00 -25.87
C HIS A 405 4.68 5.44 -26.07
N ASN A 406 5.67 4.56 -25.92
CA ASN A 406 7.10 4.85 -26.03
C ASN A 406 7.58 4.89 -27.50
N GLY A 407 6.94 5.68 -28.34
CA GLY A 407 7.26 5.92 -29.76
C GLY A 407 6.12 6.65 -30.45
N ASP A 408 6.45 7.36 -31.51
CA ASP A 408 5.47 8.03 -32.33
C ASP A 408 4.59 7.01 -33.05
N ASN A 409 3.31 7.33 -33.21
CA ASN A 409 2.37 6.57 -34.03
C ASN A 409 1.65 7.48 -35.02
N ASP A 410 0.61 7.01 -35.71
CA ASP A 410 -0.15 7.81 -36.69
C ASP A 410 -0.99 8.94 -36.05
N ILE A 411 -1.12 8.98 -34.73
CA ILE A 411 -1.92 9.97 -33.98
C ILE A 411 -1.06 11.15 -33.52
N CYS A 412 0.07 10.89 -32.84
CA CYS A 412 0.91 11.96 -32.29
C CYS A 412 2.33 11.50 -31.96
N ASP A 413 3.19 12.46 -31.68
CA ASP A 413 4.55 12.26 -31.23
C ASP A 413 4.56 11.92 -29.73
N SER A 414 5.38 10.94 -29.36
CA SER A 414 5.65 10.49 -28.00
C SER A 414 6.77 11.31 -27.34
N ALA A 415 6.77 11.39 -26.02
CA ALA A 415 7.89 11.92 -25.23
C ALA A 415 9.21 11.14 -25.43
N ARG A 416 9.12 9.91 -25.94
CA ARG A 416 10.25 9.04 -26.29
C ARG A 416 10.31 8.70 -27.77
N GLY A 417 9.61 9.47 -28.60
CA GLY A 417 9.57 9.34 -30.05
C GLY A 417 10.66 10.14 -30.77
N CYS A 418 10.54 10.19 -32.08
CA CYS A 418 11.47 10.88 -33.00
C CYS A 418 10.94 12.23 -33.49
N ASN A 419 9.80 12.70 -32.96
CA ASN A 419 9.14 13.95 -33.37
C ASN A 419 8.70 13.95 -34.86
N THR A 420 8.03 12.88 -35.26
CA THR A 420 7.64 12.58 -36.65
C THR A 420 6.65 13.58 -37.21
N HIS A 421 5.71 14.09 -36.40
CA HIS A 421 4.62 14.99 -36.82
C HIS A 421 4.84 16.44 -36.37
N GLY A 422 5.78 16.69 -35.46
CA GLY A 422 5.91 17.98 -34.79
C GLY A 422 4.75 18.27 -33.83
N GLY A 423 4.12 17.22 -33.26
CA GLY A 423 2.98 17.29 -32.37
C GLY A 423 1.88 16.28 -32.70
N VAL A 424 0.61 16.71 -32.69
CA VAL A 424 -0.56 15.90 -33.10
C VAL A 424 -0.72 15.94 -34.61
N SER A 425 -0.78 14.76 -35.27
CA SER A 425 -1.00 14.65 -36.70
C SER A 425 -2.40 15.11 -37.13
N ASP A 426 -2.63 15.29 -38.45
CA ASP A 426 -3.97 15.59 -39.01
C ASP A 426 -4.97 14.47 -38.72
N PHE A 427 -4.51 13.21 -38.71
CA PHE A 427 -5.32 12.07 -38.29
C PHE A 427 -5.61 12.13 -36.79
N GLY A 428 -4.60 12.45 -35.97
CA GLY A 428 -4.73 12.61 -34.54
C GLY A 428 -5.75 13.68 -34.12
N GLN A 429 -5.84 14.77 -34.85
CA GLN A 429 -6.88 15.79 -34.63
C GLN A 429 -8.28 15.21 -34.81
N GLN A 430 -8.49 14.36 -35.82
CA GLN A 430 -9.76 13.70 -36.06
C GLN A 430 -10.06 12.68 -34.95
N VAL A 431 -9.05 11.94 -34.45
CA VAL A 431 -9.12 11.02 -33.34
C VAL A 431 -9.61 11.74 -32.07
N ILE A 432 -8.95 12.84 -31.67
CA ILE A 432 -9.31 13.62 -30.46
C ILE A 432 -10.76 14.14 -30.57
N ARG A 433 -11.14 14.74 -31.71
CA ARG A 433 -12.51 15.23 -31.88
C ARG A 433 -13.55 14.10 -31.84
N LYS A 434 -13.19 12.92 -32.36
CA LYS A 434 -14.07 11.75 -32.35
C LYS A 434 -14.21 11.16 -30.94
N MET A 435 -13.11 11.09 -30.17
CA MET A 435 -13.13 10.67 -28.77
C MET A 435 -14.07 11.56 -27.95
N ASN A 436 -13.99 12.89 -28.10
CA ASN A 436 -14.89 13.82 -27.41
C ASN A 436 -16.37 13.52 -27.72
N LYS A 437 -16.72 13.25 -29.00
CA LYS A 437 -18.10 12.91 -29.40
C LYS A 437 -18.57 11.58 -28.87
N LEU A 438 -17.66 10.64 -28.66
CA LEU A 438 -17.98 9.29 -28.17
C LEU A 438 -17.98 9.20 -26.64
N GLY A 439 -17.57 10.26 -25.94
CA GLY A 439 -17.47 10.26 -24.48
C GLY A 439 -16.28 9.48 -23.94
N ILE A 440 -15.19 9.37 -24.70
CA ILE A 440 -13.92 8.76 -24.31
C ILE A 440 -12.96 9.87 -23.88
N MET A 441 -12.37 9.78 -22.70
CA MET A 441 -11.36 10.74 -22.25
C MET A 441 -10.08 10.60 -23.06
N VAL A 442 -9.49 11.75 -23.43
CA VAL A 442 -8.18 11.82 -24.10
C VAL A 442 -7.11 11.78 -23.03
N ASP A 443 -6.28 10.75 -23.04
CA ASP A 443 -5.16 10.60 -22.12
C ASP A 443 -3.83 10.95 -22.80
N MET A 444 -3.07 11.86 -22.17
CA MET A 444 -1.82 12.40 -22.67
C MET A 444 -0.58 11.89 -21.93
N SER A 445 -0.73 10.90 -21.07
CA SER A 445 0.43 10.15 -20.60
C SER A 445 1.23 9.63 -21.80
N HIS A 446 2.56 9.62 -21.73
CA HIS A 446 3.48 9.31 -22.84
C HIS A 446 3.62 10.33 -23.96
N ALA A 447 2.69 11.27 -24.14
CA ALA A 447 2.76 12.22 -25.24
C ALA A 447 3.93 13.21 -25.12
N GLY A 448 4.52 13.56 -26.25
CA GLY A 448 5.52 14.61 -26.34
C GLY A 448 4.95 15.97 -25.94
N GLU A 449 5.80 16.89 -25.51
CA GLU A 449 5.38 18.19 -25.00
C GLU A 449 4.53 18.97 -26.04
N ARG A 450 4.92 18.95 -27.32
CA ARG A 450 4.15 19.60 -28.39
C ARG A 450 2.79 18.92 -28.56
N SER A 451 2.74 17.58 -28.59
CA SER A 451 1.50 16.81 -28.71
C SER A 451 0.54 17.12 -27.56
N PHE A 452 1.06 17.34 -26.35
CA PHE A 452 0.28 17.72 -25.19
C PHE A 452 -0.43 19.07 -25.39
N TYR A 453 0.28 20.12 -25.82
CA TYR A 453 -0.33 21.42 -26.05
C TYR A 453 -1.31 21.40 -27.22
N ASP A 454 -0.97 20.71 -28.33
CA ASP A 454 -1.89 20.54 -29.45
C ASP A 454 -3.19 19.84 -29.01
N ALA A 455 -3.11 18.79 -28.19
CA ALA A 455 -4.29 18.09 -27.67
C ALA A 455 -5.14 19.00 -26.76
N LEU A 456 -4.53 19.84 -25.92
CA LEU A 456 -5.23 20.84 -25.12
C LEU A 456 -6.02 21.85 -25.95
N ASP A 457 -5.50 22.22 -27.14
CA ASP A 457 -6.15 23.17 -28.01
C ASP A 457 -7.23 22.54 -28.90
N ILE A 458 -7.03 21.29 -29.30
CA ILE A 458 -7.96 20.54 -30.17
C ILE A 458 -9.15 20.00 -29.38
N SER A 459 -8.92 19.52 -28.15
CA SER A 459 -9.96 18.88 -27.35
C SER A 459 -11.00 19.88 -26.85
N GLN A 460 -12.27 19.58 -27.08
CA GLN A 460 -13.41 20.35 -26.55
C GLN A 460 -13.83 19.90 -25.13
N GLN A 461 -13.21 18.84 -24.62
CA GLN A 461 -13.42 18.30 -23.29
C GLN A 461 -12.10 18.33 -22.51
N PRO A 462 -12.15 18.35 -21.18
CA PRO A 462 -10.95 18.20 -20.36
C PRO A 462 -10.21 16.90 -20.72
N ILE A 463 -8.87 17.00 -20.79
CA ILE A 463 -7.98 15.85 -21.02
C ILE A 463 -7.41 15.37 -19.68
N VAL A 464 -6.83 14.18 -19.66
CA VAL A 464 -6.21 13.59 -18.49
C VAL A 464 -4.76 13.18 -18.77
N CYS A 465 -3.96 13.04 -17.71
CA CYS A 465 -2.72 12.28 -17.71
C CYS A 465 -2.90 11.17 -16.67
N SER A 466 -3.18 9.95 -17.14
CA SER A 466 -3.57 8.81 -16.30
C SER A 466 -2.47 8.35 -15.35
N HIS A 467 -1.19 8.56 -15.72
CA HIS A 467 0.02 8.21 -14.95
C HIS A 467 1.20 9.08 -15.40
N SER A 468 1.47 10.16 -14.65
CA SER A 468 2.56 11.12 -14.92
C SER A 468 3.05 11.73 -13.61
N SER A 469 4.23 12.36 -13.61
CA SER A 469 4.79 13.02 -12.43
C SER A 469 5.31 14.42 -12.76
N CYS A 470 6.06 15.05 -11.84
CA CYS A 470 6.50 16.44 -11.95
C CYS A 470 7.95 16.53 -12.45
N ARG A 471 8.19 17.17 -13.60
CA ARG A 471 9.53 17.34 -14.16
C ARG A 471 10.43 18.20 -13.28
N ALA A 472 9.88 19.14 -12.56
CA ALA A 472 10.64 19.98 -11.64
C ALA A 472 11.32 19.20 -10.49
N LEU A 473 10.77 18.04 -10.09
CA LEU A 473 11.34 17.18 -9.05
C LEU A 473 12.20 16.06 -9.62
N CYS A 474 11.81 15.51 -10.77
CA CYS A 474 12.59 14.50 -11.46
C CYS A 474 12.58 14.82 -12.97
N ASP A 475 13.72 15.28 -13.48
CA ASP A 475 13.85 15.70 -14.89
C ASP A 475 13.84 14.49 -15.82
N HIS A 476 12.62 14.10 -16.20
CA HIS A 476 12.35 13.02 -17.13
C HIS A 476 11.32 13.46 -18.18
N PRO A 477 11.46 13.13 -19.48
CA PRO A 477 10.56 13.60 -20.55
C PRO A 477 9.11 13.13 -20.39
N ARG A 478 8.85 12.05 -19.63
CA ARG A 478 7.51 11.55 -19.30
C ARG A 478 6.80 12.39 -18.23
N ASN A 479 7.55 13.20 -17.47
CA ASN A 479 7.03 14.07 -16.43
C ASN A 479 6.57 15.41 -17.02
N LEU A 480 5.47 15.95 -16.48
CA LEU A 480 4.93 17.23 -16.89
C LEU A 480 5.76 18.40 -16.34
N THR A 481 5.97 19.43 -17.15
CA THR A 481 6.48 20.71 -16.68
C THR A 481 5.42 21.44 -15.85
N ASP A 482 5.86 22.40 -15.03
CA ASP A 482 4.93 23.25 -14.27
C ASP A 482 3.97 24.02 -15.19
N ASP A 483 4.40 24.39 -16.41
CA ASP A 483 3.54 25.05 -17.37
C ASP A 483 2.48 24.10 -17.93
N GLN A 484 2.87 22.88 -18.32
CA GLN A 484 1.89 21.86 -18.76
C GLN A 484 0.84 21.60 -17.67
N MET A 485 1.27 21.50 -16.40
CA MET A 485 0.37 21.33 -15.27
C MET A 485 -0.60 22.49 -15.10
N ARG A 486 -0.12 23.76 -15.19
CA ARG A 486 -1.00 24.95 -15.13
C ARG A 486 -2.02 24.97 -16.26
N GLN A 487 -1.58 24.68 -17.49
CA GLN A 487 -2.46 24.67 -18.67
C GLN A 487 -3.50 23.53 -18.58
N LEU A 488 -3.10 22.34 -18.11
CA LEU A 488 -4.00 21.22 -17.86
C LEU A 488 -5.10 21.60 -16.87
N ALA A 489 -4.72 22.19 -15.73
CA ALA A 489 -5.65 22.62 -14.71
C ALA A 489 -6.59 23.74 -15.22
N ALA A 490 -6.06 24.73 -15.96
CA ALA A 490 -6.83 25.83 -16.54
C ALA A 490 -7.93 25.31 -17.51
N LYS A 491 -7.69 24.21 -18.21
CA LYS A 491 -8.66 23.53 -19.09
C LYS A 491 -9.55 22.52 -18.33
N GLY A 492 -9.44 22.46 -17.00
CA GLY A 492 -10.24 21.57 -16.15
C GLY A 492 -9.78 20.12 -16.08
N GLY A 493 -8.61 19.80 -16.64
CA GLY A 493 -8.04 18.46 -16.69
C GLY A 493 -7.50 17.97 -15.34
N VAL A 494 -6.93 16.76 -15.31
CA VAL A 494 -6.34 16.13 -14.12
C VAL A 494 -5.06 15.38 -14.47
N MET A 495 -4.07 15.45 -13.59
CA MET A 495 -2.86 14.62 -13.60
C MET A 495 -2.93 13.61 -12.47
N GLN A 496 -2.60 12.36 -12.75
CA GLN A 496 -2.48 11.30 -11.77
C GLN A 496 -0.99 10.98 -11.57
N VAL A 497 -0.53 11.08 -10.32
CA VAL A 497 0.87 10.80 -9.98
C VAL A 497 1.14 9.30 -10.14
N THR A 498 2.16 8.97 -10.92
CA THR A 498 2.59 7.59 -11.14
C THR A 498 3.53 7.10 -10.05
N LEU A 499 3.63 5.78 -9.89
CA LEU A 499 4.52 5.12 -8.93
C LEU A 499 5.74 4.47 -9.61
N TYR A 500 6.06 4.86 -10.83
CA TYR A 500 7.29 4.40 -11.47
C TYR A 500 8.52 5.07 -10.88
N ASN A 501 9.49 4.27 -10.42
CA ASN A 501 10.70 4.75 -9.73
C ASN A 501 11.42 5.86 -10.51
N GLY A 502 11.68 5.65 -11.81
CA GLY A 502 12.45 6.57 -12.65
C GLY A 502 11.76 7.90 -12.95
N PHE A 503 10.47 8.06 -12.61
CA PHE A 503 9.74 9.34 -12.75
C PHE A 503 9.62 10.09 -11.40
N LEU A 504 9.90 9.40 -10.29
CA LEU A 504 9.85 9.98 -8.94
C LEU A 504 11.23 10.34 -8.41
N CYS A 505 12.24 9.52 -8.70
CA CYS A 505 13.58 9.71 -8.20
C CYS A 505 14.60 9.44 -9.32
N LYS A 506 15.56 10.36 -9.49
CA LYS A 506 16.62 10.20 -10.50
C LYS A 506 17.67 9.18 -10.09
N ASP A 507 18.04 9.19 -8.81
CA ASP A 507 19.10 8.37 -8.25
C ASP A 507 18.58 7.63 -7.01
N GLY A 508 18.71 6.30 -7.00
CA GLY A 508 18.29 5.47 -5.88
C GLY A 508 16.92 4.83 -6.03
N GLU A 509 16.31 4.49 -4.91
CA GLU A 509 15.03 3.82 -4.81
C GLU A 509 13.96 4.79 -4.31
N ALA A 510 12.95 5.03 -5.15
CA ALA A 510 11.82 5.89 -4.80
C ALA A 510 10.96 5.26 -3.69
N THR A 511 10.37 6.11 -2.89
CA THR A 511 9.55 5.75 -1.74
C THR A 511 8.16 6.41 -1.81
N VAL A 512 7.26 5.98 -0.95
CA VAL A 512 5.96 6.66 -0.79
C VAL A 512 6.12 8.15 -0.46
N LEU A 513 7.23 8.57 0.16
CA LEU A 513 7.49 9.98 0.46
C LEU A 513 7.82 10.79 -0.80
N ASP A 514 8.49 10.18 -1.78
CA ASP A 514 8.76 10.80 -3.07
C ASP A 514 7.46 10.98 -3.88
N ALA A 515 6.59 9.96 -3.90
CA ALA A 515 5.26 10.08 -4.50
C ALA A 515 4.43 11.21 -3.86
N LEU A 516 4.49 11.34 -2.53
CA LEU A 516 3.84 12.43 -1.80
C LEU A 516 4.45 13.80 -2.12
N ALA A 517 5.77 13.89 -2.32
CA ALA A 517 6.42 15.14 -2.73
C ALA A 517 5.95 15.58 -4.12
N HIS A 518 5.85 14.64 -5.08
CA HIS A 518 5.29 14.91 -6.40
C HIS A 518 3.81 15.33 -6.33
N LEU A 519 3.03 14.66 -5.47
CA LEU A 519 1.63 15.03 -5.24
C LEU A 519 1.49 16.45 -4.68
N ASP A 520 2.28 16.79 -3.65
CA ASP A 520 2.30 18.13 -3.04
C ASP A 520 2.69 19.21 -4.06
N HIS A 521 3.74 18.95 -4.86
CA HIS A 521 4.17 19.88 -5.91
C HIS A 521 3.07 20.09 -6.94
N ALA A 522 2.47 19.00 -7.44
CA ALA A 522 1.36 19.08 -8.39
C ALA A 522 0.17 19.86 -7.82
N ILE A 523 -0.20 19.62 -6.57
CA ILE A 523 -1.28 20.36 -5.89
C ILE A 523 -0.94 21.86 -5.76
N ASN A 524 0.31 22.20 -5.46
CA ASN A 524 0.74 23.59 -5.39
C ASN A 524 0.67 24.31 -6.74
N ILE A 525 0.89 23.61 -7.85
CA ILE A 525 0.85 24.17 -9.20
C ILE A 525 -0.57 24.19 -9.78
N MET A 526 -1.32 23.10 -9.62
CA MET A 526 -2.60 22.86 -10.27
C MET A 526 -3.83 23.13 -9.40
N GLY A 527 -3.65 23.07 -8.07
CA GLY A 527 -4.74 23.00 -7.10
C GLY A 527 -5.24 21.57 -6.87
N ILE A 528 -5.82 21.35 -5.70
CA ILE A 528 -6.28 20.03 -5.21
C ILE A 528 -7.37 19.39 -6.08
N ASP A 529 -8.06 20.12 -6.93
CA ASP A 529 -9.12 19.62 -7.80
C ASP A 529 -8.60 18.96 -9.09
N HIS A 530 -7.29 18.96 -9.32
CA HIS A 530 -6.66 18.56 -10.57
C HIS A 530 -5.60 17.46 -10.43
N VAL A 531 -5.49 16.83 -9.26
CA VAL A 531 -4.45 15.84 -8.98
C VAL A 531 -5.05 14.58 -8.35
N GLY A 532 -4.44 13.42 -8.63
CA GLY A 532 -4.77 12.14 -8.04
C GLY A 532 -3.64 11.12 -8.16
N LEU A 533 -3.97 9.82 -8.14
CA LEU A 533 -3.04 8.70 -8.21
C LEU A 533 -3.38 7.77 -9.38
N GLY A 534 -2.36 7.41 -10.18
CA GLY A 534 -2.42 6.37 -11.20
C GLY A 534 -1.16 5.54 -11.10
N SER A 535 -1.28 4.35 -10.51
CA SER A 535 -0.14 3.62 -9.96
C SER A 535 0.89 3.16 -10.99
N ASP A 536 0.44 2.81 -12.19
CA ASP A 536 1.25 2.12 -13.19
C ASP A 536 1.70 0.72 -12.69
N PHE A 537 0.92 0.12 -11.77
CA PHE A 537 1.19 -1.21 -11.27
C PHE A 537 1.18 -2.22 -12.41
N ASP A 538 2.14 -3.12 -12.36
CA ASP A 538 2.41 -4.14 -13.37
C ASP A 538 2.96 -3.58 -14.71
N GLY A 539 3.04 -2.23 -14.86
CA GLY A 539 3.72 -1.53 -15.95
C GLY A 539 4.99 -0.79 -15.49
N ASP A 540 5.78 -1.41 -14.60
CA ASP A 540 6.96 -0.88 -13.92
C ASP A 540 6.67 0.01 -12.70
N GLY A 541 5.42 0.27 -12.34
CA GLY A 541 5.01 0.96 -11.13
C GLY A 541 5.18 0.10 -9.88
N GLY A 542 5.34 0.76 -8.74
CA GLY A 542 5.54 0.12 -7.43
C GLY A 542 6.82 0.62 -6.76
N ILE A 543 6.67 1.26 -5.61
CA ILE A 543 7.76 1.91 -4.87
C ILE A 543 7.76 1.44 -3.41
N ARG A 544 8.84 1.65 -2.71
CA ARG A 544 8.92 1.29 -1.29
C ARG A 544 7.86 2.01 -0.46
N GLY A 545 7.03 1.25 0.25
CA GLY A 545 5.90 1.75 1.05
C GLY A 545 4.60 1.96 0.26
N LEU A 546 4.63 1.69 -1.06
CA LEU A 546 3.47 1.59 -1.94
C LEU A 546 3.83 0.68 -3.13
N SER A 547 4.11 -0.58 -2.83
CA SER A 547 4.67 -1.55 -3.78
C SER A 547 3.61 -2.36 -4.53
N CYS A 548 2.40 -2.42 -4.02
CA CYS A 548 1.28 -3.13 -4.62
C CYS A 548 -0.06 -2.65 -4.06
N SER A 549 -1.14 -3.13 -4.61
CA SER A 549 -2.51 -2.75 -4.24
C SER A 549 -2.84 -2.93 -2.75
N SER A 550 -2.21 -3.91 -2.05
CA SER A 550 -2.44 -4.10 -0.60
C SER A 550 -1.91 -2.96 0.27
N GLU A 551 -1.05 -2.10 -0.27
CA GLU A 551 -0.45 -0.98 0.46
C GLU A 551 -1.17 0.38 0.25
N MET A 552 -2.27 0.41 -0.48
CA MET A 552 -3.02 1.65 -0.76
C MET A 552 -3.49 2.37 0.51
N ILE A 553 -3.83 1.61 1.56
CA ILE A 553 -4.19 2.19 2.86
C ILE A 553 -3.03 2.94 3.50
N ASN A 554 -1.78 2.50 3.26
CA ASN A 554 -0.59 3.18 3.76
C ASN A 554 -0.43 4.58 3.16
N PHE A 555 -0.70 4.74 1.86
CA PHE A 555 -0.72 6.05 1.21
C PHE A 555 -1.74 7.00 1.87
N THR A 556 -2.95 6.53 2.15
CA THR A 556 -3.97 7.33 2.87
C THR A 556 -3.50 7.75 4.27
N ARG A 557 -2.85 6.85 5.01
CA ARG A 557 -2.29 7.18 6.33
C ARG A 557 -1.24 8.29 6.24
N HIS A 558 -0.38 8.27 5.24
CA HIS A 558 0.59 9.33 4.99
C HIS A 558 -0.07 10.66 4.60
N LEU A 559 -1.14 10.64 3.79
CA LEU A 559 -1.94 11.85 3.49
C LEU A 559 -2.56 12.44 4.77
N MET A 560 -3.12 11.59 5.64
CA MET A 560 -3.68 12.02 6.92
C MET A 560 -2.59 12.60 7.85
N ALA A 561 -1.41 11.98 7.91
CA ALA A 561 -0.26 12.48 8.67
C ALA A 561 0.20 13.86 8.17
N LYS A 562 0.11 14.14 6.87
CA LYS A 562 0.33 15.47 6.25
C LYS A 562 -0.85 16.43 6.44
N ARG A 563 -1.89 16.04 7.17
CA ARG A 563 -3.09 16.84 7.50
C ARG A 563 -3.96 17.19 6.28
N TYR A 564 -3.95 16.38 5.23
CA TYR A 564 -4.97 16.50 4.21
C TYR A 564 -6.36 16.22 4.80
N SER A 565 -7.35 17.04 4.44
CA SER A 565 -8.73 16.80 4.88
C SER A 565 -9.31 15.55 4.22
N GLU A 566 -10.31 14.89 4.83
CA GLU A 566 -11.03 13.76 4.21
C GLU A 566 -11.56 14.12 2.81
N ARG A 567 -12.00 15.37 2.63
CA ARG A 567 -12.47 15.88 1.34
C ARG A 567 -11.36 15.94 0.30
N ASP A 568 -10.13 16.32 0.69
CA ASP A 568 -8.98 16.36 -0.21
C ASP A 568 -8.51 14.95 -0.55
N ILE A 569 -8.46 14.06 0.43
CA ILE A 569 -8.15 12.64 0.23
C ILE A 569 -9.16 11.99 -0.73
N GLN A 570 -10.45 12.28 -0.60
CA GLN A 570 -11.48 11.81 -1.53
C GLN A 570 -11.27 12.32 -2.97
N LYS A 571 -10.80 13.58 -3.13
CA LYS A 571 -10.47 14.15 -4.44
C LYS A 571 -9.30 13.41 -5.08
N ILE A 572 -8.22 13.20 -4.31
CA ILE A 572 -7.00 12.50 -4.75
C ILE A 572 -7.33 11.06 -5.18
N TRP A 573 -8.11 10.32 -4.37
CA TRP A 573 -8.40 8.92 -4.63
C TRP A 573 -9.32 8.64 -5.81
N GLY A 574 -10.04 9.62 -6.33
CA GLY A 574 -10.87 9.34 -7.50
C GLY A 574 -11.84 10.45 -7.89
N ARG A 575 -12.31 11.29 -6.94
CA ARG A 575 -13.35 12.26 -7.23
C ARG A 575 -12.96 13.24 -8.34
N ASN A 576 -11.69 13.63 -8.42
CA ASN A 576 -11.19 14.52 -9.47
C ASN A 576 -11.26 13.86 -10.85
N PHE A 577 -10.79 12.62 -10.97
CA PHE A 577 -10.85 11.85 -12.21
C PHE A 577 -12.29 11.56 -12.63
N LEU A 578 -13.13 11.11 -11.70
CA LEU A 578 -14.54 10.81 -11.95
C LEU A 578 -15.36 12.04 -12.35
N ARG A 579 -14.99 13.23 -11.88
CA ARG A 579 -15.58 14.51 -12.33
C ARG A 579 -15.38 14.71 -13.82
N ILE A 580 -14.17 14.52 -14.31
CA ILE A 580 -13.83 14.65 -15.74
C ILE A 580 -14.51 13.54 -16.53
N MET A 581 -14.42 12.30 -16.08
CA MET A 581 -15.08 11.18 -16.73
C MET A 581 -16.58 11.44 -16.92
N LYS A 582 -17.27 11.92 -15.87
CA LYS A 582 -18.69 12.28 -15.94
C LYS A 582 -18.94 13.39 -16.96
N GLN A 583 -18.10 14.43 -16.96
CA GLN A 583 -18.23 15.57 -17.91
C GLN A 583 -18.08 15.08 -19.35
N VAL A 584 -17.02 14.33 -19.65
CA VAL A 584 -16.72 13.81 -21.00
C VAL A 584 -17.84 12.86 -21.47
N GLN A 585 -18.28 11.94 -20.62
CA GLN A 585 -19.38 11.02 -20.96
C GLN A 585 -20.71 11.73 -21.16
N SER A 586 -20.98 12.83 -20.44
CA SER A 586 -22.22 13.61 -20.60
C SER A 586 -22.24 14.44 -21.89
N ALA A 587 -21.10 14.68 -22.50
CA ALA A 587 -20.96 15.39 -23.78
C ALA A 587 -21.10 14.46 -25.00
N LYS A 588 -21.33 13.16 -24.81
CA LYS A 588 -21.52 12.16 -25.86
C LYS A 588 -22.66 12.56 -26.81
N SER A 589 -22.39 12.58 -28.14
CA SER A 589 -23.32 13.01 -29.19
C SER A 589 -23.39 12.01 -30.36
#